data_bf3ac03208e060f0faf8846239684683
#
_entry.id   bf3ac03208e060f0faf8846239684683
#
_cell.length_a   1.000
_cell.length_b   1.000
_cell.length_c   1.000
_cell.angle_alpha   90.00
_cell.angle_beta   90.00
_cell.angle_gamma   90.00
#
_symmetry.space_group_name_H-M   'P 1'
#
loop_
_entity.id
_entity.type
_entity.pdbx_description
1 polymer ?
#
loop_
_entity_poly.entity_id
_entity_poly.type
_entity_poly.pdbx_seq_one_letter_code
_entity_poly.pdbx_strand_id
1 'polypeptide(L)'
;VYIRKKENVFMTKIIKRPWGSYIVIAKSKDYLLKKITVKPEGVLSYQSHNFRSEHWIIIEGKATIILNNRTYYKSANEHIFIPKKAKHRVLNESLKKKLVIVEVQTGSKFLESDIKRFSDIYGRSK
;
A
#
# COMPACT_ATOMS: atom_id res chain seq x y z
N VAL A 1 19.07 -11.02 -14.20
CA VAL A 1 18.99 -11.25 -13.70
C VAL A 1 19.12 -11.92 -13.00
N TYR A 2 19.17 -12.28 -12.74
CA TYR A 2 19.18 -12.99 -12.12
C TYR A 2 19.51 -13.25 -11.13
N ILE A 3 19.29 -13.29 -10.66
CA ILE A 3 19.52 -13.55 -9.71
C ILE A 3 19.81 -14.29 -9.02
N ARG A 4 20.25 -14.42 -8.60
CA ARG A 4 20.50 -15.16 -7.83
C ARG A 4 19.48 -15.36 -7.16
N LYS A 5 18.81 -15.78 -7.40
CA LYS A 5 17.78 -16.18 -7.06
C LYS A 5 17.49 -16.42 -5.76
N LYS A 6 18.12 -17.04 -5.23
CA LYS A 6 17.79 -17.49 -3.99
C LYS A 6 17.70 -16.41 -3.02
N GLU A 7 18.49 -15.40 -3.12
CA GLU A 7 18.42 -14.41 -2.12
C GLU A 7 17.12 -13.70 -2.14
N ASN A 8 16.53 -13.54 -3.28
CA ASN A 8 15.29 -12.83 -3.32
C ASN A 8 14.20 -13.55 -2.59
N VAL A 9 14.13 -14.84 -2.75
CA VAL A 9 13.09 -15.61 -2.13
C VAL A 9 13.20 -15.58 -0.63
N PHE A 10 14.39 -15.69 -0.13
CA PHE A 10 14.55 -15.77 1.30
C PHE A 10 14.24 -14.51 2.03
N MET A 11 14.42 -13.38 1.40
CA MET A 11 14.26 -12.11 2.06
C MET A 11 12.80 -11.69 2.15
N THR A 12 11.92 -12.38 1.47
CA THR A 12 10.53 -12.03 1.47
C THR A 12 9.86 -12.43 2.76
N LYS A 13 9.26 -11.48 3.44
CA LYS A 13 8.65 -11.68 4.74
C LYS A 13 7.28 -11.05 4.74
N ILE A 14 6.27 -11.81 5.17
CA ILE A 14 4.91 -11.32 5.24
C ILE A 14 4.72 -10.56 6.54
N ILE A 15 4.29 -9.32 6.43
CA ILE A 15 4.00 -8.48 7.58
C ILE A 15 2.49 -8.38 7.70
N LYS A 16 1.94 -8.85 8.82
CA LYS A 16 0.49 -8.86 9.02
C LYS A 16 0.01 -7.56 9.63
N ARG A 17 -1.16 -7.14 9.20
CA ARG A 17 -1.83 -5.94 9.68
C ARG A 17 -3.32 -6.23 9.83
N PRO A 18 -4.07 -5.43 10.60
CA PRO A 18 -5.51 -5.69 10.77
C PRO A 18 -6.29 -5.77 9.47
N TRP A 19 -5.86 -5.06 8.44
CA TRP A 19 -6.56 -5.00 7.16
C TRP A 19 -6.06 -6.04 6.14
N GLY A 20 -5.01 -6.80 6.47
CA GLY A 20 -4.44 -7.77 5.55
C GLY A 20 -2.96 -7.97 5.77
N SER A 21 -2.14 -7.77 4.76
CA SER A 21 -0.70 -7.98 4.90
C SER A 21 0.06 -7.27 3.80
N TYR A 22 1.37 -7.17 3.97
CA TYR A 22 2.22 -6.70 2.88
C TYR A 22 3.57 -7.41 2.90
N ILE A 23 4.25 -7.32 1.77
CA ILE A 23 5.58 -7.87 1.58
C ILE A 23 6.42 -6.79 0.93
N VAL A 24 7.62 -6.55 1.46
CA VAL A 24 8.58 -5.67 0.79
C VAL A 24 9.34 -6.52 -0.22
N ILE A 25 9.18 -6.22 -1.49
CA ILE A 25 9.78 -6.99 -2.57
C ILE A 25 11.19 -6.49 -2.89
N ALA A 26 11.38 -5.18 -2.87
CA ALA A 26 12.68 -4.59 -3.17
C ALA A 26 12.81 -3.27 -2.45
N LYS A 27 14.04 -2.91 -2.11
CA LYS A 27 14.33 -1.65 -1.45
C LYS A 27 15.68 -1.14 -1.92
N SER A 28 15.74 0.14 -2.29
CA SER A 28 17.00 0.80 -2.62
C SER A 28 16.97 2.17 -1.96
N LYS A 29 17.97 2.99 -2.24
CA LYS A 29 17.94 4.34 -1.67
C LYS A 29 16.91 5.23 -2.38
N ASP A 30 16.50 4.86 -3.59
CA ASP A 30 15.62 5.69 -4.41
C ASP A 30 14.18 5.22 -4.43
N TYR A 31 13.91 3.99 -4.04
CA TYR A 31 12.54 3.48 -4.05
C TYR A 31 12.37 2.29 -3.11
N LEU A 32 11.12 2.02 -2.80
CA LEU A 32 10.73 0.80 -2.08
C LEU A 32 9.53 0.22 -2.79
N LEU A 33 9.57 -1.08 -3.04
CA LEU A 33 8.51 -1.80 -3.76
C LEU A 33 7.81 -2.75 -2.79
N LYS A 34 6.49 -2.61 -2.67
CA LYS A 34 5.66 -3.46 -1.82
C LYS A 34 4.58 -4.16 -2.61
N LYS A 35 4.22 -5.35 -2.15
CA LYS A 35 2.97 -5.99 -2.55
C LYS A 35 2.04 -5.93 -1.34
N ILE A 36 0.87 -5.33 -1.51
CA ILE A 36 -0.12 -5.15 -0.45
C ILE A 36 -1.31 -6.02 -0.77
N THR A 37 -1.75 -6.81 0.21
CA THR A 37 -2.95 -7.63 0.07
C THR A 37 -3.96 -7.16 1.11
N VAL A 38 -5.11 -6.69 0.63
CA VAL A 38 -6.18 -6.21 1.50
C VAL A 38 -7.27 -7.28 1.55
N LYS A 39 -7.55 -7.77 2.74
CA LYS A 39 -8.57 -8.81 2.90
C LYS A 39 -9.94 -8.27 2.55
N PRO A 40 -10.93 -9.15 2.29
CA PRO A 40 -12.31 -8.68 2.10
C PRO A 40 -12.72 -7.77 3.25
N GLU A 41 -13.34 -6.66 2.93
CA GLU A 41 -13.78 -5.63 3.88
C GLU A 41 -12.66 -4.94 4.64
N GLY A 42 -11.40 -5.15 4.25
CA GLY A 42 -10.27 -4.47 4.90
C GLY A 42 -10.24 -2.99 4.54
N VAL A 43 -9.86 -2.17 5.54
CA VAL A 43 -9.83 -0.72 5.38
C VAL A 43 -8.52 -0.21 5.97
N LEU A 44 -7.67 0.40 5.16
CA LEU A 44 -6.45 1.01 5.67
C LEU A 44 -6.80 2.35 6.32
N SER A 45 -5.92 2.83 7.19
CA SER A 45 -6.14 4.11 7.84
C SER A 45 -6.13 5.24 6.81
N TYR A 46 -6.84 6.32 7.12
CA TYR A 46 -6.72 7.55 6.34
C TYR A 46 -5.46 8.24 6.82
N GLN A 47 -4.49 8.38 5.96
CA GLN A 47 -3.12 8.67 6.36
C GLN A 47 -2.38 9.54 5.35
N SER A 48 -1.25 10.11 5.78
CA SER A 48 -0.34 10.82 4.87
C SER A 48 1.10 10.50 5.23
N HIS A 49 2.01 10.76 4.30
CA HIS A 49 3.44 10.55 4.48
C HIS A 49 4.20 11.80 4.08
N ASN A 50 5.23 12.16 4.85
CA ASN A 50 5.97 13.40 4.63
C ASN A 50 7.11 13.26 3.64
N PHE A 51 7.68 12.07 3.51
CA PHE A 51 8.94 11.90 2.79
C PHE A 51 8.86 11.04 1.54
N ARG A 52 7.67 10.55 1.20
CA ARG A 52 7.51 9.71 0.01
C ARG A 52 6.19 9.96 -0.70
N SER A 53 6.22 9.71 -2.00
CA SER A 53 5.02 9.58 -2.82
C SER A 53 4.83 8.10 -3.11
N GLU A 54 3.65 7.70 -3.58
CA GLU A 54 3.35 6.31 -3.87
C GLU A 54 2.67 6.18 -5.23
N HIS A 55 3.04 5.12 -5.95
CA HIS A 55 2.35 4.73 -7.18
C HIS A 55 1.71 3.38 -6.90
N TRP A 56 0.42 3.29 -7.08
CA TRP A 56 -0.32 2.05 -6.83
C TRP A 56 -0.80 1.48 -8.16
N ILE A 57 -0.52 0.20 -8.37
CA ILE A 57 -1.02 -0.54 -9.51
C ILE A 57 -1.90 -1.64 -8.95
N ILE A 58 -3.15 -1.71 -9.39
CA ILE A 58 -4.08 -2.73 -8.94
C ILE A 58 -3.79 -4.00 -9.75
N ILE A 59 -3.53 -5.08 -9.04
CA ILE A 59 -3.19 -6.37 -9.65
C ILE A 59 -4.40 -7.29 -9.69
N GLU A 60 -5.18 -7.28 -8.59
CA GLU A 60 -6.31 -8.19 -8.46
C GLU A 60 -7.37 -7.51 -7.62
N GLY A 61 -8.63 -7.67 -7.98
CA GLY A 61 -9.74 -7.12 -7.21
C GLY A 61 -10.09 -5.70 -7.60
N LYS A 62 -10.82 -5.04 -6.71
CA LYS A 62 -11.27 -3.66 -6.91
C LYS A 62 -10.91 -2.82 -5.71
N ALA A 63 -10.31 -1.68 -5.96
CA ALA A 63 -9.89 -0.77 -4.92
C ALA A 63 -10.81 0.44 -4.87
N THR A 64 -11.28 0.78 -3.68
CA THR A 64 -11.93 2.05 -3.42
C THR A 64 -10.89 2.93 -2.75
N ILE A 65 -10.53 4.01 -3.37
CA ILE A 65 -9.41 4.85 -2.93
C ILE A 65 -9.93 6.24 -2.62
N ILE A 66 -9.62 6.71 -1.42
CA ILE A 66 -9.94 8.09 -1.04
C ILE A 66 -8.63 8.86 -1.07
N LEU A 67 -8.58 9.90 -1.86
CA LEU A 67 -7.40 10.73 -2.03
C LEU A 67 -7.82 12.20 -1.90
N ASN A 68 -7.35 12.86 -0.85
CA ASN A 68 -7.71 14.25 -0.54
C ASN A 68 -9.22 14.46 -0.58
N ASN A 69 -9.95 13.56 0.09
CA ASN A 69 -11.42 13.61 0.22
C ASN A 69 -12.20 13.31 -1.07
N ARG A 70 -11.52 12.86 -2.11
CA ARG A 70 -12.19 12.41 -3.34
C ARG A 70 -12.10 10.90 -3.43
N THR A 71 -13.14 10.26 -3.95
CA THR A 71 -13.20 8.82 -4.08
C THR A 71 -12.94 8.39 -5.53
N TYR A 72 -12.05 7.42 -5.68
CA TYR A 72 -11.68 6.83 -6.97
C TYR A 72 -11.88 5.33 -6.89
N TYR A 73 -12.33 4.73 -7.99
CA TYR A 73 -12.52 3.29 -8.08
C TYR A 73 -11.57 2.76 -9.13
N LYS A 74 -10.72 1.80 -8.75
CA LYS A 74 -9.72 1.24 -9.66
C LYS A 74 -9.81 -0.28 -9.65
N SER A 75 -9.69 -0.87 -10.84
CA SER A 75 -9.70 -2.33 -11.01
C SER A 75 -8.35 -2.80 -11.53
N ALA A 76 -8.20 -4.09 -11.72
CA ALA A 76 -6.94 -4.67 -12.20
C ALA A 76 -6.42 -3.94 -13.44
N ASN A 77 -5.13 -3.71 -13.47
CA ASN A 77 -4.38 -2.99 -14.50
C ASN A 77 -4.54 -1.48 -14.48
N GLU A 78 -5.34 -0.94 -13.57
CA GLU A 78 -5.44 0.50 -13.38
C GLU A 78 -4.48 0.94 -12.29
N HIS A 79 -4.18 2.22 -12.25
CA HIS A 79 -3.19 2.74 -11.31
C HIS A 79 -3.59 4.12 -10.83
N ILE A 80 -2.92 4.59 -9.77
CA ILE A 80 -3.14 5.92 -9.23
C ILE A 80 -1.85 6.39 -8.57
N PHE A 81 -1.57 7.68 -8.70
CA PHE A 81 -0.44 8.31 -8.04
C PHE A 81 -0.91 9.03 -6.79
N ILE A 82 -0.23 8.77 -5.67
CA ILE A 82 -0.50 9.39 -4.38
C ILE A 82 0.66 10.35 -4.08
N PRO A 83 0.47 11.65 -4.22
CA PRO A 83 1.55 12.61 -3.96
C PRO A 83 1.96 12.62 -2.50
N LYS A 84 3.20 13.00 -2.26
CA LYS A 84 3.71 13.25 -0.92
C LYS A 84 2.74 14.17 -0.17
N LYS A 85 2.47 13.86 1.09
CA LYS A 85 1.61 14.62 2.00
C LYS A 85 0.12 14.57 1.69
N ALA A 86 -0.29 13.93 0.61
CA ALA A 86 -1.70 13.78 0.31
C ALA A 86 -2.34 12.80 1.29
N LYS A 87 -3.54 13.13 1.76
CA LYS A 87 -4.30 12.23 2.63
C LYS A 87 -4.94 11.15 1.78
N HIS A 88 -4.76 9.91 2.18
CA HIS A 88 -5.25 8.79 1.36
C HIS A 88 -5.55 7.55 2.19
N ARG A 89 -6.42 6.72 1.63
CA ARG A 89 -6.67 5.36 2.13
C ARG A 89 -7.17 4.52 0.98
N VAL A 90 -7.05 3.21 1.15
CA VAL A 90 -7.70 2.25 0.27
C VAL A 90 -8.56 1.35 1.12
N LEU A 91 -9.69 0.93 0.56
CA LEU A 91 -10.52 -0.08 1.17
C LEU A 91 -10.95 -1.09 0.13
N ASN A 92 -11.16 -2.30 0.61
CA ASN A 92 -11.66 -3.39 -0.20
C ASN A 92 -13.11 -3.66 0.21
N GLU A 93 -14.04 -3.22 -0.62
CA GLU A 93 -15.46 -3.34 -0.30
C GLU A 93 -16.05 -4.70 -0.64
N SER A 94 -15.25 -5.59 -1.26
CA SER A 94 -15.75 -6.94 -1.55
C SER A 94 -15.92 -7.74 -0.26
N LEU A 95 -16.97 -8.53 -0.21
CA LEU A 95 -17.22 -9.41 0.93
C LEU A 95 -16.41 -10.71 0.84
N LYS A 96 -15.95 -11.09 -0.34
CA LYS A 96 -15.33 -12.39 -0.57
C LYS A 96 -13.95 -12.35 -1.23
N LYS A 97 -13.65 -11.32 -1.99
CA LYS A 97 -12.43 -11.30 -2.79
C LYS A 97 -11.39 -10.37 -2.19
N LYS A 98 -10.14 -10.80 -2.24
CA LYS A 98 -9.04 -9.97 -1.79
C LYS A 98 -8.70 -8.92 -2.85
N LEU A 99 -8.00 -7.89 -2.42
CA LEU A 99 -7.47 -6.84 -3.28
C LEU A 99 -5.95 -6.92 -3.19
N VAL A 100 -5.28 -6.94 -4.34
CA VAL A 100 -3.82 -6.97 -4.39
C VAL A 100 -3.33 -5.74 -5.14
N ILE A 101 -2.42 -5.01 -4.50
CA ILE A 101 -1.84 -3.78 -5.02
C ILE A 101 -0.33 -3.91 -5.00
N VAL A 102 0.33 -3.46 -6.06
CA VAL A 102 1.77 -3.27 -6.04
C VAL A 102 2.01 -1.77 -5.88
N GLU A 103 2.77 -1.42 -4.87
CA GLU A 103 3.03 -0.04 -4.50
C GLU A 103 4.51 0.25 -4.68
N VAL A 104 4.82 1.32 -5.41
CA VAL A 104 6.19 1.82 -5.52
C VAL A 104 6.26 3.12 -4.75
N GLN A 105 7.06 3.15 -3.70
CA GLN A 105 7.31 4.37 -2.93
C GLN A 105 8.53 5.06 -3.51
N THR A 106 8.46 6.36 -3.73
CA THR A 106 9.57 7.16 -4.21
C THR A 106 9.72 8.38 -3.31
N GLY A 107 10.94 8.81 -3.08
CA GLY A 107 11.19 9.96 -2.21
C GLY A 107 12.52 9.84 -1.50
N SER A 108 12.63 10.52 -0.36
CA SER A 108 13.90 10.60 0.37
C SER A 108 14.03 9.60 1.51
N LYS A 109 12.91 9.10 2.03
CA LYS A 109 12.93 8.15 3.15
C LYS A 109 11.77 7.18 3.02
N PHE A 110 12.01 5.92 3.40
CA PHE A 110 11.01 4.85 3.31
C PHE A 110 10.84 4.17 4.66
N LEU A 111 10.34 4.92 5.65
CA LEU A 111 10.17 4.45 7.01
C LEU A 111 8.69 4.20 7.30
N GLU A 112 8.40 3.09 7.98
CA GLU A 112 7.03 2.82 8.40
C GLU A 112 6.55 3.87 9.41
N SER A 113 7.48 4.50 10.13
CA SER A 113 7.13 5.56 11.08
C SER A 113 6.77 6.89 10.40
N ASP A 114 7.03 7.02 9.10
CA ASP A 114 6.63 8.21 8.35
C ASP A 114 5.15 8.09 7.97
N ILE A 115 4.29 8.24 8.98
CA ILE A 115 2.86 8.10 8.79
C ILE A 115 2.13 8.98 9.79
N LYS A 116 1.16 9.72 9.30
CA LYS A 116 0.22 10.43 10.14
C LYS A 116 -1.15 9.86 9.85
N ARG A 117 -1.81 9.30 10.87
CA ARG A 117 -3.13 8.71 10.74
C ARG A 117 -4.19 9.70 11.17
N PHE A 118 -5.18 9.92 10.31
CA PHE A 118 -6.30 10.82 10.60
C PHE A 118 -7.53 10.05 11.05
N SER A 119 -7.64 8.79 10.62
CA SER A 119 -8.77 7.94 10.95
C SER A 119 -8.36 6.49 10.72
N ASP A 120 -8.74 5.60 11.63
CA ASP A 120 -8.39 4.20 11.55
C ASP A 120 -9.44 3.37 12.28
N ILE A 121 -10.18 2.54 11.55
CA ILE A 121 -11.25 1.74 12.14
C ILE A 121 -10.71 0.68 13.12
N TYR A 122 -9.42 0.40 13.08
CA TYR A 122 -8.80 -0.58 13.98
C TYR A 122 -8.17 0.08 15.21
N GLY A 123 -8.40 1.38 15.38
CA GLY A 123 -7.99 2.08 16.60
C GLY A 123 -6.52 2.48 16.69
N ARG A 124 -5.80 2.58 15.58
CA ARG A 124 -4.39 2.96 15.59
C ARG A 124 -4.14 4.44 15.40
N SER A 125 -5.18 5.23 15.15
CA SER A 125 -5.00 6.68 15.01
C SER A 125 -4.96 7.30 16.40
N LYS A 126 -3.97 8.14 16.61
CA LYS A 126 -3.83 8.76 17.93
C LYS A 126 -3.43 10.19 17.79
#